data_64df113a0e496a823360f916f7bc83f5
#
_entry.id   64df113a0e496a823360f916f7bc83f5
#
_cell.length_a   1.000
_cell.length_b   1.000
_cell.length_c   1.000
_cell.angle_alpha   90.00
_cell.angle_beta   90.00
_cell.angle_gamma   90.00
#
_symmetry.space_group_name_H-M   'P 1'
#
loop_
_entity.id
_entity.type
_entity.pdbx_description
1 polymer ?
#
loop_
_entity_poly.entity_id
_entity_poly.type
_entity_poly.pdbx_seq_one_letter_code
_entity_poly.pdbx_strand_id
1 'polypeptide(L)'
;MVFDEAYADAVEREVERHLESSTRAEITAASLADQGLVVVCPDREAALQAVNVIAPEHLELHVEDAMSLLGSIRNAGAVFLGAWTPEAVGDYVAGPNHTLPTGGTARYASPLSVDEFVKKTSVIQYSPQALANDADAVMTIARHEGLWAHAMSVELRCNLLETRKG
;
A
#
# COMPACT_ATOMS: atom_id res chain seq x y z
N MET A 1 18.30 1.19 -8.23
CA MET A 1 18.64 -0.25 -8.32
C MET A 1 19.11 -0.56 -9.73
N VAL A 2 20.28 -1.15 -9.89
CA VAL A 2 20.89 -1.52 -11.16
C VAL A 2 21.41 -2.96 -11.08
N PHE A 3 21.81 -3.56 -12.22
CA PHE A 3 22.23 -4.97 -12.26
C PHE A 3 23.71 -5.15 -12.57
N ASP A 4 24.45 -4.08 -12.85
CA ASP A 4 25.89 -4.11 -13.00
C ASP A 4 26.54 -2.79 -12.55
N GLU A 5 27.81 -2.87 -12.17
CA GLU A 5 28.56 -1.73 -11.65
C GLU A 5 28.87 -0.69 -12.72
N ALA A 6 29.12 -1.12 -13.96
CA ALA A 6 29.42 -0.17 -15.05
C ALA A 6 28.22 0.71 -15.36
N TYR A 7 27.00 0.18 -15.23
CA TYR A 7 25.78 0.97 -15.36
C TYR A 7 25.57 1.89 -14.15
N ALA A 8 25.90 1.43 -12.93
CA ALA A 8 25.91 2.28 -11.73
C ALA A 8 26.80 3.51 -11.91
N ASP A 9 28.06 3.29 -12.32
CA ASP A 9 29.02 4.35 -12.61
C ASP A 9 28.52 5.30 -13.72
N ALA A 10 27.83 4.78 -14.71
CA ALA A 10 27.26 5.61 -15.78
C ALA A 10 26.13 6.52 -15.26
N VAL A 11 25.27 6.01 -14.38
CA VAL A 11 24.21 6.78 -13.73
C VAL A 11 24.81 7.89 -12.87
N GLU A 12 25.81 7.58 -12.06
CA GLU A 12 26.49 8.57 -11.20
C GLU A 12 27.11 9.71 -12.02
N ARG A 13 27.83 9.39 -13.09
CA ARG A 13 28.39 10.40 -13.99
C ARG A 13 27.32 11.31 -14.62
N GLU A 14 26.18 10.75 -15.00
CA GLU A 14 25.09 11.56 -15.55
C GLU A 14 24.43 12.45 -14.48
N VAL A 15 24.31 11.96 -13.25
CA VAL A 15 23.83 12.78 -12.12
C VAL A 15 24.77 13.96 -11.89
N GLU A 16 26.09 13.74 -11.83
CA GLU A 16 27.09 14.81 -11.67
C GLU A 16 26.99 15.82 -12.81
N ARG A 17 26.94 15.36 -14.06
CA ARG A 17 26.80 16.24 -15.24
C ARG A 17 25.53 17.11 -15.18
N HIS A 18 24.41 16.55 -14.73
CA HIS A 18 23.16 17.30 -14.60
C HIS A 18 23.18 18.28 -13.43
N LEU A 19 23.88 17.96 -12.35
CA LEU A 19 24.08 18.90 -11.23
C LEU A 19 24.76 20.21 -11.66
N GLU A 20 25.75 20.15 -12.57
CA GLU A 20 26.45 21.32 -13.06
C GLU A 20 25.52 22.36 -13.70
N SER A 21 24.43 21.92 -14.33
CA SER A 21 23.44 22.78 -15.00
C SER A 21 22.19 23.05 -14.19
N SER A 22 22.08 22.46 -13.02
CA SER A 22 20.87 22.58 -12.17
C SER A 22 20.77 23.96 -11.54
N THR A 23 19.59 24.57 -11.62
CA THR A 23 19.31 25.86 -10.90
C THR A 23 19.20 25.63 -9.38
N ARG A 24 19.15 24.40 -8.91
CA ARG A 24 19.06 24.01 -7.48
C ARG A 24 20.21 23.08 -7.09
N ALA A 25 21.37 23.19 -7.75
CA ALA A 25 22.52 22.28 -7.61
C ALA A 25 22.93 22.05 -6.14
N GLU A 26 23.02 23.11 -5.33
CA GLU A 26 23.44 23.02 -3.93
C GLU A 26 22.50 22.13 -3.09
N ILE A 27 21.18 22.37 -3.18
CA ILE A 27 20.17 21.59 -2.44
C ILE A 27 20.13 20.14 -2.94
N THR A 28 20.20 19.95 -4.26
CA THR A 28 20.19 18.63 -4.87
C THR A 28 21.43 17.82 -4.49
N ALA A 29 22.62 18.43 -4.53
CA ALA A 29 23.87 17.80 -4.13
C ALA A 29 23.85 17.42 -2.64
N ALA A 30 23.36 18.29 -1.76
CA ALA A 30 23.22 17.99 -0.35
C ALA A 30 22.27 16.81 -0.10
N SER A 31 21.13 16.76 -0.79
CA SER A 31 20.16 15.65 -0.68
C SER A 31 20.75 14.33 -1.17
N LEU A 32 21.48 14.35 -2.29
CA LEU A 32 22.13 13.14 -2.81
C LEU A 32 23.26 12.66 -1.91
N ALA A 33 24.03 13.57 -1.30
CA ALA A 33 25.09 13.21 -0.37
C ALA A 33 24.56 12.60 0.93
N ASP A 34 23.38 13.04 1.39
CA ASP A 34 22.77 12.58 2.64
C ASP A 34 21.93 11.29 2.45
N GLN A 35 21.15 11.22 1.39
CA GLN A 35 20.16 10.17 1.18
C GLN A 35 20.34 9.37 -0.14
N GLY A 36 21.24 9.81 -1.02
CA GLY A 36 21.47 9.13 -2.30
C GLY A 36 22.02 7.73 -2.08
N LEU A 37 21.46 6.76 -2.81
CA LEU A 37 21.87 5.37 -2.73
C LEU A 37 21.78 4.70 -4.11
N VAL A 38 22.89 4.15 -4.59
CA VAL A 38 22.92 3.25 -5.73
C VAL A 38 23.12 1.82 -5.23
N VAL A 39 22.24 0.91 -5.61
CA VAL A 39 22.30 -0.49 -5.20
C VAL A 39 22.46 -1.36 -6.43
N VAL A 40 23.56 -2.10 -6.50
CA VAL A 40 23.81 -3.13 -7.52
C VAL A 40 23.20 -4.43 -7.02
N CYS A 41 22.17 -4.91 -7.71
CA CYS A 41 21.46 -6.13 -7.36
C CYS A 41 21.92 -7.29 -8.25
N PRO A 42 22.08 -8.51 -7.71
CA PRO A 42 22.49 -9.68 -8.48
C PRO A 42 21.42 -10.11 -9.50
N ASP A 43 20.17 -9.83 -9.21
CA ASP A 43 19.02 -10.20 -10.05
C ASP A 43 17.77 -9.36 -9.74
N ARG A 44 16.71 -9.61 -10.52
CA ARG A 44 15.41 -8.92 -10.36
C ARG A 44 14.75 -9.19 -9.00
N GLU A 45 14.90 -10.40 -8.47
CA GLU A 45 14.26 -10.77 -7.22
C GLU A 45 14.86 -9.96 -6.06
N ALA A 46 16.17 -9.85 -5.99
CA ALA A 46 16.87 -9.01 -5.02
C ALA A 46 16.47 -7.53 -5.14
N ALA A 47 16.35 -7.01 -6.38
CA ALA A 47 15.89 -5.65 -6.62
C ALA A 47 14.45 -5.43 -6.13
N LEU A 48 13.53 -6.35 -6.39
CA LEU A 48 12.14 -6.28 -5.93
C LEU A 48 12.02 -6.38 -4.41
N GLN A 49 12.84 -7.22 -3.78
CA GLN A 49 12.92 -7.30 -2.33
C GLN A 49 13.39 -5.96 -1.73
N ALA A 50 14.45 -5.37 -2.28
CA ALA A 50 14.96 -4.09 -1.83
C ALA A 50 13.93 -2.97 -2.00
N VAL A 51 13.23 -2.89 -3.13
CA VAL A 51 12.14 -1.94 -3.36
C VAL A 51 11.05 -2.08 -2.30
N ASN A 52 10.58 -3.30 -2.03
CA ASN A 52 9.53 -3.54 -1.03
C ASN A 52 9.99 -3.22 0.40
N VAL A 53 11.29 -3.36 0.69
CA VAL A 53 11.88 -2.95 1.99
C VAL A 53 11.97 -1.43 2.09
N ILE A 54 12.36 -0.74 1.04
CA ILE A 54 12.44 0.73 1.02
C ILE A 54 11.04 1.35 1.10
N ALA A 55 10.07 0.75 0.40
CA ALA A 55 8.72 1.28 0.27
C ALA A 55 8.70 2.73 -0.22
N PRO A 56 9.22 3.01 -1.43
CA PRO A 56 9.41 4.34 -1.93
C PRO A 56 8.07 5.07 -2.15
N GLU A 57 8.11 6.38 -2.05
CA GLU A 57 7.00 7.25 -2.46
C GLU A 57 6.74 7.12 -3.97
N HIS A 58 7.79 7.26 -4.77
CA HIS A 58 7.76 7.11 -6.22
C HIS A 58 8.66 5.94 -6.62
N LEU A 59 8.15 5.02 -7.41
CA LEU A 59 8.89 3.91 -7.97
C LEU A 59 8.84 3.97 -9.50
N GLU A 60 9.94 4.29 -10.13
CA GLU A 60 10.08 4.17 -11.58
C GLU A 60 10.71 2.81 -11.95
N LEU A 61 10.09 2.08 -12.87
CA LEU A 61 10.56 0.79 -13.38
C LEU A 61 11.05 0.95 -14.82
N HIS A 62 12.32 1.29 -14.98
CA HIS A 62 13.00 1.44 -16.29
C HIS A 62 13.50 0.08 -16.79
N VAL A 63 12.59 -0.84 -17.06
CA VAL A 63 12.87 -2.19 -17.59
C VAL A 63 11.96 -2.50 -18.77
N GLU A 64 12.38 -3.47 -19.60
CA GLU A 64 11.74 -3.78 -20.87
C GLU A 64 10.27 -4.24 -20.69
N ASP A 65 9.99 -5.07 -19.70
CA ASP A 65 8.64 -5.55 -19.37
C ASP A 65 8.25 -5.15 -17.93
N ALA A 66 8.12 -3.85 -17.72
CA ALA A 66 7.79 -3.29 -16.41
C ALA A 66 6.44 -3.79 -15.86
N MET A 67 5.46 -4.01 -16.74
CA MET A 67 4.11 -4.46 -16.34
C MET A 67 4.15 -5.84 -15.68
N SER A 68 5.02 -6.75 -16.10
CA SER A 68 5.14 -8.09 -15.53
C SER A 68 5.63 -8.08 -14.08
N LEU A 69 6.30 -7.01 -13.64
CA LEU A 69 6.82 -6.88 -12.30
C LEU A 69 5.79 -6.32 -11.30
N LEU A 70 4.70 -5.73 -11.80
CA LEU A 70 3.74 -5.01 -10.96
C LEU A 70 3.15 -5.89 -9.84
N GLY A 71 2.88 -7.16 -10.13
CA GLY A 71 2.37 -8.12 -9.14
C GLY A 71 3.33 -8.42 -7.98
N SER A 72 4.62 -8.10 -8.13
CA SER A 72 5.66 -8.29 -7.11
C SER A 72 5.94 -7.02 -6.29
N ILE A 73 5.42 -5.86 -6.72
CA ILE A 73 5.51 -4.61 -5.97
C ILE A 73 4.38 -4.57 -4.94
N ARG A 74 4.75 -4.50 -3.67
CA ARG A 74 3.81 -4.46 -2.54
C ARG A 74 3.75 -3.10 -1.89
N ASN A 75 4.87 -2.41 -1.86
CA ASN A 75 5.07 -1.20 -1.08
C ASN A 75 5.66 -0.10 -1.97
N ALA A 76 4.80 0.68 -2.60
CA ALA A 76 5.15 1.91 -3.30
C ALA A 76 3.98 2.88 -3.24
N GLY A 77 4.24 4.17 -3.13
CA GLY A 77 3.20 5.20 -3.17
C GLY A 77 2.60 5.33 -4.57
N ALA A 78 3.45 5.45 -5.58
CA ALA A 78 3.08 5.40 -6.99
C ALA A 78 4.12 4.57 -7.77
N VAL A 79 3.67 3.90 -8.84
CA VAL A 79 4.54 3.11 -9.71
C VAL A 79 4.44 3.63 -11.14
N PHE A 80 5.59 3.95 -11.72
CA PHE A 80 5.76 4.50 -13.06
C PHE A 80 6.43 3.44 -13.95
N LEU A 81 5.76 3.06 -15.04
CA LEU A 81 6.15 1.93 -15.84
C LEU A 81 6.81 2.35 -17.15
N GLY A 82 8.07 1.96 -17.33
CA GLY A 82 8.82 2.16 -18.55
C GLY A 82 9.43 3.55 -18.71
N ALA A 83 10.28 3.70 -19.72
CA ALA A 83 11.08 4.89 -19.94
C ALA A 83 10.29 6.18 -20.32
N TRP A 84 9.03 6.01 -20.71
CA TRP A 84 8.17 7.13 -21.16
C TRP A 84 7.23 7.64 -20.07
N THR A 85 7.37 7.18 -18.85
CA THR A 85 6.50 7.54 -17.73
C THR A 85 7.32 8.14 -16.58
N PRO A 86 7.86 9.36 -16.75
CA PRO A 86 8.60 10.03 -15.68
C PRO A 86 7.63 10.44 -14.54
N GLU A 87 8.16 10.51 -13.34
CA GLU A 87 7.45 10.89 -12.12
C GLU A 87 6.58 12.15 -12.29
N ALA A 88 7.13 13.19 -12.92
CA ALA A 88 6.43 14.45 -13.16
C ALA A 88 5.12 14.33 -13.96
N VAL A 89 4.94 13.30 -14.77
CA VAL A 89 3.67 13.03 -15.44
C VAL A 89 2.58 12.68 -14.43
N GLY A 90 2.94 11.93 -13.37
CA GLY A 90 2.02 11.57 -12.29
C GLY A 90 1.55 12.79 -11.51
N ASP A 91 2.48 13.69 -11.19
CA ASP A 91 2.20 14.86 -10.38
C ASP A 91 1.32 15.91 -11.08
N TYR A 92 1.44 16.03 -12.40
CA TYR A 92 0.84 17.18 -13.09
C TYR A 92 -0.32 16.85 -14.04
N VAL A 93 -0.32 15.69 -14.71
CA VAL A 93 -1.29 15.47 -15.80
C VAL A 93 -1.91 14.08 -15.89
N ALA A 94 -1.35 13.06 -15.25
CA ALA A 94 -1.84 11.68 -15.38
C ALA A 94 -3.16 11.42 -14.65
N GLY A 95 -3.55 12.30 -13.72
CA GLY A 95 -4.83 12.25 -13.02
C GLY A 95 -4.81 11.69 -11.59
N PRO A 96 -3.91 10.80 -11.17
CA PRO A 96 -3.79 10.44 -9.76
C PRO A 96 -3.42 11.64 -8.88
N ASN A 97 -3.69 11.53 -7.57
CA ASN A 97 -3.28 12.54 -6.62
C ASN A 97 -1.76 12.46 -6.35
N HIS A 98 -1.10 13.62 -6.30
CA HIS A 98 0.33 13.69 -5.99
C HIS A 98 0.65 13.65 -4.48
N THR A 99 -0.36 13.65 -3.61
CA THR A 99 -0.17 13.45 -2.17
C THR A 99 -0.03 11.96 -1.90
N LEU A 100 1.21 11.53 -1.79
CA LEU A 100 1.61 10.13 -1.69
C LEU A 100 2.14 9.79 -0.29
N PRO A 101 2.13 8.50 0.10
CA PRO A 101 2.74 8.07 1.35
C PRO A 101 4.27 8.18 1.27
N THR A 102 4.87 8.97 2.17
CA THR A 102 6.30 9.26 2.24
C THR A 102 7.00 8.47 3.36
N GLY A 103 8.33 8.47 3.39
CA GLY A 103 9.10 7.91 4.51
C GLY A 103 8.82 6.42 4.80
N GLY A 104 8.53 5.65 3.77
CA GLY A 104 8.25 4.21 3.90
C GLY A 104 6.83 3.89 4.38
N THR A 105 5.94 4.87 4.52
CA THR A 105 4.55 4.66 4.92
C THR A 105 3.70 3.96 3.85
N ALA A 106 4.21 3.84 2.61
CA ALA A 106 3.59 3.03 1.55
C ALA A 106 3.39 1.54 1.91
N ARG A 107 3.95 1.08 3.04
CA ARG A 107 3.68 -0.25 3.62
C ARG A 107 2.25 -0.41 4.13
N TYR A 108 1.56 0.68 4.48
CA TYR A 108 0.24 0.65 5.10
C TYR A 108 -0.67 1.82 4.71
N ALA A 109 -0.15 2.82 4.01
CA ALA A 109 -0.91 3.98 3.54
C ALA A 109 -1.03 3.98 2.02
N SER A 110 -2.08 4.59 1.52
CA SER A 110 -2.34 4.80 0.09
C SER A 110 -2.19 6.27 -0.29
N PRO A 111 -2.07 6.60 -1.58
CA PRO A 111 -2.24 7.96 -2.06
C PRO A 111 -3.56 8.57 -1.61
N LEU A 112 -3.60 9.88 -1.41
CA LEU A 112 -4.84 10.59 -1.09
C LEU A 112 -5.87 10.36 -2.21
N SER A 113 -7.04 9.87 -1.82
CA SER A 113 -8.12 9.56 -2.74
C SER A 113 -9.48 10.02 -2.20
N VAL A 114 -10.53 9.85 -3.01
CA VAL A 114 -11.91 10.14 -2.57
C VAL A 114 -12.32 9.28 -1.37
N ASP A 115 -11.72 8.09 -1.22
CA ASP A 115 -12.03 7.18 -0.10
C ASP A 115 -11.74 7.79 1.28
N GLU A 116 -10.77 8.72 1.38
CA GLU A 116 -10.46 9.43 2.62
C GLU A 116 -11.58 10.38 3.08
N PHE A 117 -12.46 10.76 2.15
CA PHE A 117 -13.57 11.69 2.39
C PHE A 117 -14.92 10.99 2.48
N VAL A 118 -14.97 9.66 2.39
CA VAL A 118 -16.18 8.87 2.54
C VAL A 118 -16.17 8.07 3.82
N LYS A 119 -17.34 7.97 4.44
CA LYS A 119 -17.56 7.17 5.64
C LYS A 119 -18.30 5.90 5.27
N LYS A 120 -17.79 4.76 5.72
CA LYS A 120 -18.45 3.47 5.58
C LYS A 120 -19.19 3.11 6.87
N THR A 121 -20.42 2.60 6.74
CA THR A 121 -21.22 2.10 7.86
C THR A 121 -21.67 0.69 7.55
N SER A 122 -21.43 -0.25 8.44
CA SER A 122 -21.98 -1.60 8.34
C SER A 122 -23.46 -1.59 8.73
N VAL A 123 -24.32 -2.10 7.86
CA VAL A 123 -25.75 -2.29 8.12
C VAL A 123 -26.01 -3.79 8.15
N ILE A 124 -26.49 -4.28 9.29
CA ILE A 124 -26.71 -5.72 9.52
C ILE A 124 -28.16 -5.94 9.85
N GLN A 125 -28.84 -6.83 9.11
CA GLN A 125 -30.21 -7.24 9.35
C GLN A 125 -30.29 -8.77 9.33
N TYR A 126 -30.84 -9.33 10.41
CA TYR A 126 -31.09 -10.75 10.53
C TYR A 126 -32.58 -11.06 10.52
N SER A 127 -32.97 -12.12 9.85
CA SER A 127 -34.30 -12.70 10.02
C SER A 127 -34.32 -13.54 11.30
N PRO A 128 -35.52 -13.80 11.89
CA PRO A 128 -35.65 -14.72 13.02
C PRO A 128 -35.02 -16.10 12.76
N GLN A 129 -35.17 -16.65 11.54
CA GLN A 129 -34.60 -17.92 11.18
C GLN A 129 -33.07 -17.88 11.08
N ALA A 130 -32.52 -16.82 10.50
CA ALA A 130 -31.06 -16.64 10.41
C ALA A 130 -30.46 -16.56 11.82
N LEU A 131 -31.10 -15.79 12.73
CA LEU A 131 -30.63 -15.71 14.12
C LEU A 131 -30.67 -17.06 14.81
N ALA A 132 -31.74 -17.85 14.64
CA ALA A 132 -31.85 -19.20 15.23
C ALA A 132 -30.74 -20.14 14.72
N ASN A 133 -30.39 -20.03 13.43
CA ASN A 133 -29.33 -20.87 12.83
C ASN A 133 -27.94 -20.55 13.38
N ASP A 134 -27.65 -19.27 13.65
CA ASP A 134 -26.33 -18.82 14.04
C ASP A 134 -26.18 -18.67 15.57
N ALA A 135 -27.27 -18.81 16.33
CA ALA A 135 -27.33 -18.53 17.75
C ALA A 135 -26.26 -19.28 18.56
N ASP A 136 -26.10 -20.58 18.33
CA ASP A 136 -25.16 -21.41 19.08
C ASP A 136 -23.71 -20.96 18.85
N ALA A 137 -23.36 -20.60 17.62
CA ALA A 137 -22.03 -20.11 17.30
C ALA A 137 -21.75 -18.77 18.00
N VAL A 138 -22.68 -17.83 17.92
CA VAL A 138 -22.54 -16.52 18.56
C VAL A 138 -22.43 -16.65 20.09
N MET A 139 -23.32 -17.45 20.72
CA MET A 139 -23.30 -17.63 22.15
C MET A 139 -22.03 -18.35 22.63
N THR A 140 -21.54 -19.34 21.85
CA THR A 140 -20.32 -20.06 22.18
C THR A 140 -19.11 -19.12 22.19
N ILE A 141 -18.94 -18.32 21.12
CA ILE A 141 -17.84 -17.38 21.02
C ILE A 141 -17.94 -16.33 22.14
N ALA A 142 -19.11 -15.73 22.32
CA ALA A 142 -19.33 -14.72 23.35
C ALA A 142 -19.00 -15.21 24.76
N ARG A 143 -19.39 -16.46 25.09
CA ARG A 143 -19.06 -17.08 26.39
C ARG A 143 -17.56 -17.35 26.54
N HIS A 144 -16.92 -17.76 25.47
CA HIS A 144 -15.45 -17.98 25.45
C HIS A 144 -14.66 -16.71 25.68
N GLU A 145 -15.16 -15.59 25.16
CA GLU A 145 -14.61 -14.24 25.37
C GLU A 145 -15.00 -13.61 26.71
N GLY A 146 -15.83 -14.28 27.51
CA GLY A 146 -16.33 -13.74 28.78
C GLY A 146 -17.39 -12.66 28.61
N LEU A 147 -17.95 -12.48 27.43
CA LEU A 147 -18.95 -11.46 27.12
C LEU A 147 -20.37 -11.98 27.37
N TRP A 148 -20.72 -12.16 28.65
CA TRP A 148 -22.00 -12.70 29.08
C TRP A 148 -23.21 -12.00 28.46
N ALA A 149 -23.21 -10.66 28.44
CA ALA A 149 -24.33 -9.89 27.92
C ALA A 149 -24.57 -10.11 26.41
N HIS A 150 -23.51 -10.36 25.65
CA HIS A 150 -23.62 -10.72 24.22
C HIS A 150 -24.34 -12.06 24.04
N ALA A 151 -23.92 -13.08 24.78
CA ALA A 151 -24.57 -14.40 24.74
C ALA A 151 -26.04 -14.28 25.17
N MET A 152 -26.32 -13.61 26.29
CA MET A 152 -27.67 -13.40 26.82
C MET A 152 -28.57 -12.68 25.82
N SER A 153 -28.04 -11.70 25.08
CA SER A 153 -28.82 -10.95 24.09
C SER A 153 -29.37 -11.83 22.96
N VAL A 154 -28.63 -12.87 22.59
CA VAL A 154 -29.04 -13.86 21.57
C VAL A 154 -30.02 -14.87 22.20
N GLU A 155 -29.68 -15.42 23.36
CA GLU A 155 -30.49 -16.41 24.08
C GLU A 155 -31.92 -15.92 24.32
N LEU A 156 -32.07 -14.67 24.79
CA LEU A 156 -33.39 -14.07 25.02
C LEU A 156 -34.23 -13.95 23.74
N ARG A 157 -33.61 -13.66 22.61
CA ARG A 157 -34.29 -13.58 21.32
C ARG A 157 -34.71 -14.97 20.81
N CYS A 158 -33.86 -15.97 20.99
CA CYS A 158 -34.21 -17.34 20.64
C CYS A 158 -35.38 -17.84 21.48
N ASN A 159 -35.43 -17.60 22.79
CA ASN A 159 -36.55 -17.96 23.65
C ASN A 159 -37.87 -17.29 23.22
N LEU A 160 -37.81 -16.03 22.77
CA LEU A 160 -38.96 -15.35 22.19
C LEU A 160 -39.47 -15.95 20.89
N LEU A 161 -38.58 -16.55 20.09
CA LEU A 161 -38.99 -17.27 18.88
C LEU A 161 -39.72 -18.59 19.17
N GLU A 162 -39.30 -19.26 20.21
CA GLU A 162 -39.97 -20.52 20.67
C GLU A 162 -41.38 -20.27 21.22
N THR A 163 -41.52 -19.21 22.04
CA THR A 163 -42.82 -18.83 22.61
C THR A 163 -43.85 -18.35 21.58
N ARG A 164 -43.43 -17.91 20.41
CA ARG A 164 -44.31 -17.47 19.31
C ARG A 164 -44.73 -18.59 18.38
N LYS A 165 -44.16 -19.82 18.54
CA LYS A 165 -44.51 -20.98 17.74
C LYS A 165 -45.55 -21.89 18.42
N GLY A 166 -45.83 -21.68 19.71
CA GLY A 166 -46.86 -22.36 20.48
C GLY A 166 -48.10 -21.48 20.65
#